data_008ffdae846c18e9a7651487722ab571
#
_entry.id   008ffdae846c18e9a7651487722ab571
#
_cell.length_a   1.000
_cell.length_b   1.000
_cell.length_c   1.000
_cell.angle_alpha   90.00
_cell.angle_beta   90.00
_cell.angle_gamma   90.00
#
_symmetry.space_group_name_H-M   'P 1'
#
loop_
_entity.id
_entity.type
_entity.pdbx_description
1 polymer ?
#
loop_
_entity_poly.entity_id
_entity_poly.type
_entity_poly.pdbx_seq_one_letter_code
_entity_poly.pdbx_strand_id
1 'polypeptide(L)'
;MGISKHELHAEFPQYSGLIDELKAKDMKFQEQLKQYSSLDQEIVGLELRDSPIGDDKLHRMKQKRAQLKDDIYQVLTRRSGSAD
;
A
#
# COMPACT_ATOMS: atom_id res chain seq x y z
N MET A 1 4.80 16.06 7.40
CA MET A 1 4.46 15.58 7.13
C MET A 1 4.55 14.83 6.15
N GLY A 2 5.15 14.46 5.54
CA GLY A 2 5.35 13.71 4.56
C GLY A 2 4.48 12.68 4.43
N ILE A 3 3.46 12.77 4.61
CA ILE A 3 2.69 11.78 4.62
C ILE A 3 2.43 11.17 3.37
N SER A 4 2.35 9.94 3.31
CA SER A 4 2.04 9.22 2.11
C SER A 4 0.67 9.61 1.64
N LYS A 5 0.59 9.94 0.40
CA LYS A 5 -0.65 10.28 -0.16
C LYS A 5 -1.46 9.08 -0.50
N HIS A 6 -0.87 7.92 -0.40
CA HIS A 6 -1.54 6.68 -0.75
C HIS A 6 -1.83 5.85 0.48
N GLU A 7 -2.12 6.52 1.57
CA GLU A 7 -2.43 5.81 2.76
C GLU A 7 -3.70 5.00 2.57
N LEU A 8 -3.72 3.79 3.08
CA LEU A 8 -4.79 2.86 2.79
C LEU A 8 -6.15 3.30 3.28
N HIS A 9 -6.20 4.02 4.38
CA HIS A 9 -7.49 4.51 4.87
C HIS A 9 -8.13 5.45 3.85
N ALA A 10 -7.29 6.19 3.15
CA ALA A 10 -7.80 7.10 2.13
C ALA A 10 -8.13 6.35 0.85
N GLU A 11 -7.36 5.30 0.55
CA GLU A 11 -7.62 4.52 -0.66
C GLU A 11 -8.86 3.65 -0.52
N PHE A 12 -9.08 3.12 0.67
CA PHE A 12 -10.19 2.23 0.92
C PHE A 12 -10.97 2.67 2.14
N PRO A 13 -11.61 3.81 2.07
CA PRO A 13 -12.31 4.34 3.26
C PRO A 13 -13.39 3.40 3.79
N GLN A 14 -13.99 2.63 2.91
CA GLN A 14 -15.03 1.70 3.34
C GLN A 14 -14.47 0.56 4.18
N TYR A 15 -13.16 0.36 4.12
CA TYR A 15 -12.53 -0.69 4.91
C TYR A 15 -11.67 -0.14 6.04
N SER A 16 -11.83 1.11 6.37
CA SER A 16 -10.97 1.76 7.35
C SER A 16 -10.93 1.00 8.68
N GLY A 17 -12.09 0.61 9.18
CA GLY A 17 -12.14 -0.14 10.43
C GLY A 17 -11.48 -1.50 10.33
N LEU A 18 -11.68 -2.17 9.20
CA LEU A 18 -11.10 -3.47 9.01
C LEU A 18 -9.58 -3.38 8.90
N ILE A 19 -9.08 -2.35 8.24
CA ILE A 19 -7.65 -2.13 8.14
C ILE A 19 -7.04 -2.00 9.53
N ASP A 20 -7.66 -1.22 10.40
CA ASP A 20 -7.16 -1.05 11.74
C ASP A 20 -7.19 -2.36 12.52
N GLU A 21 -8.24 -3.11 12.35
CA GLU A 21 -8.37 -4.38 13.04
C GLU A 21 -7.31 -5.37 12.60
N LEU A 22 -7.11 -5.53 11.30
CA LEU A 22 -6.12 -6.46 10.80
C LEU A 22 -4.72 -6.00 11.13
N LYS A 23 -4.50 -4.69 11.12
CA LYS A 23 -3.22 -4.14 11.47
C LYS A 23 -2.83 -4.50 12.90
N ALA A 24 -3.82 -4.63 13.76
CA ALA A 24 -3.57 -4.98 15.15
C ALA A 24 -3.44 -6.47 15.38
N LYS A 25 -4.04 -7.28 14.54
CA LYS A 25 -4.13 -8.70 14.80
C LYS A 25 -3.42 -9.62 13.83
N ASP A 26 -3.29 -9.22 12.59
CA ASP A 26 -2.77 -10.11 11.56
C ASP A 26 -1.36 -9.71 11.17
N MET A 27 -0.38 -10.53 11.57
CA MET A 27 1.01 -10.22 11.30
C MET A 27 1.32 -10.19 9.82
N LYS A 28 0.67 -11.05 9.05
CA LYS A 28 0.90 -11.08 7.63
C LYS A 28 0.42 -9.79 6.98
N PHE A 29 -0.73 -9.31 7.43
CA PHE A 29 -1.26 -8.06 6.92
C PHE A 29 -0.36 -6.89 7.30
N GLN A 30 0.17 -6.91 8.52
CA GLN A 30 1.12 -5.89 8.95
C GLN A 30 2.32 -5.85 8.04
N GLU A 31 2.81 -7.01 7.66
CA GLU A 31 3.97 -7.08 6.78
C GLU A 31 3.63 -6.52 5.41
N GLN A 32 2.46 -6.82 4.89
CA GLN A 32 2.04 -6.29 3.61
C GLN A 32 1.92 -4.78 3.65
N LEU A 33 1.37 -4.25 4.72
CA LEU A 33 1.26 -2.80 4.87
C LEU A 33 2.61 -2.14 4.93
N LYS A 34 3.53 -2.78 5.65
CA LYS A 34 4.86 -2.25 5.79
C LYS A 34 5.57 -2.18 4.45
N GLN A 35 5.45 -3.24 3.67
CA GLN A 35 6.06 -3.27 2.35
C GLN A 35 5.47 -2.22 1.43
N TYR A 36 4.16 -2.09 1.46
CA TYR A 36 3.48 -1.11 0.63
C TYR A 36 3.92 0.31 0.99
N SER A 37 3.90 0.61 2.27
CA SER A 37 4.24 1.93 2.75
C SER A 37 5.69 2.27 2.45
N SER A 38 6.56 1.32 2.66
CA SER A 38 7.98 1.52 2.41
C SER A 38 8.25 1.80 0.94
N LEU A 39 7.64 1.02 0.08
CA LEU A 39 7.83 1.20 -1.35
C LEU A 39 7.23 2.53 -1.82
N ASP A 40 6.07 2.88 -1.29
CA ASP A 40 5.45 4.13 -1.65
C ASP A 40 6.33 5.32 -1.28
N GLN A 41 6.90 5.28 -0.08
CA GLN A 41 7.79 6.36 0.35
C GLN A 41 9.02 6.43 -0.53
N GLU A 42 9.53 5.30 -0.93
CA GLU A 42 10.70 5.27 -1.79
C GLU A 42 10.39 5.88 -3.15
N ILE A 43 9.25 5.54 -3.72
CA ILE A 43 8.85 6.09 -5.00
C ILE A 43 8.67 7.60 -4.91
N VAL A 44 7.96 8.04 -3.89
CA VAL A 44 7.73 9.47 -3.71
C VAL A 44 9.05 10.21 -3.54
N GLY A 45 9.95 9.65 -2.76
CA GLY A 45 11.25 10.25 -2.56
C GLY A 45 12.03 10.40 -3.85
N LEU A 46 12.01 9.38 -4.69
CA LEU A 46 12.72 9.44 -5.96
C LEU A 46 12.11 10.47 -6.89
N GLU A 47 10.79 10.54 -6.91
CA GLU A 47 10.12 11.52 -7.76
C GLU A 47 10.39 12.94 -7.30
N LEU A 48 10.39 13.15 -6.00
CA LEU A 48 10.63 14.50 -5.47
C LEU A 48 12.04 14.95 -5.72
N ARG A 49 12.99 14.02 -5.69
CA ARG A 49 14.37 14.39 -5.90
C ARG A 49 14.75 14.46 -7.36
N ASP A 50 13.81 14.10 -8.23
CA ASP A 50 14.10 14.10 -9.65
C ASP A 50 15.34 13.26 -9.89
N SER A 51 15.35 12.10 -9.28
CA SER A 51 16.50 11.23 -9.32
C SER A 51 16.85 10.81 -10.73
N PRO A 52 18.13 10.65 -11.03
CA PRO A 52 18.55 10.23 -12.36
C PRO A 52 18.35 8.74 -12.64
N ILE A 53 17.70 8.02 -11.77
CA ILE A 53 17.49 6.61 -12.09
C ILE A 53 16.59 6.53 -13.29
N GLY A 54 16.70 5.47 -13.99
CA GLY A 54 15.95 5.32 -15.22
C GLY A 54 14.47 5.17 -15.00
N ASP A 55 13.72 5.55 -15.99
CA ASP A 55 12.27 5.44 -15.93
C ASP A 55 11.85 3.98 -15.77
N ASP A 56 12.62 3.06 -16.32
CA ASP A 56 12.30 1.65 -16.22
C ASP A 56 12.25 1.19 -14.77
N LYS A 57 13.23 1.62 -13.99
CA LYS A 57 13.27 1.21 -12.60
C LYS A 57 12.09 1.79 -11.83
N LEU A 58 11.81 3.06 -12.04
CA LEU A 58 10.72 3.70 -11.36
C LEU A 58 9.40 3.06 -11.77
N HIS A 59 9.27 2.73 -13.04
CA HIS A 59 8.07 2.09 -13.54
C HIS A 59 7.85 0.74 -12.87
N ARG A 60 8.91 -0.05 -12.71
CA ARG A 60 8.79 -1.34 -12.05
C ARG A 60 8.39 -1.18 -10.59
N MET A 61 8.93 -0.17 -9.94
CA MET A 61 8.58 0.10 -8.55
C MET A 61 7.11 0.44 -8.43
N LYS A 62 6.60 1.23 -9.36
CA LYS A 62 5.20 1.59 -9.35
C LYS A 62 4.30 0.39 -9.62
N GLN A 63 4.75 -0.50 -10.51
CA GLN A 63 4.01 -1.72 -10.77
C GLN A 63 3.97 -2.60 -9.52
N LYS A 64 5.08 -2.68 -8.82
CA LYS A 64 5.11 -3.48 -7.61
C LYS A 64 4.22 -2.87 -6.53
N ARG A 65 4.19 -1.56 -6.44
CA ARG A 65 3.31 -0.89 -5.48
C ARG A 65 1.85 -1.19 -5.80
N ALA A 66 1.49 -1.17 -7.08
CA ALA A 66 0.14 -1.48 -7.48
C ALA A 66 -0.22 -2.93 -7.15
N GLN A 67 0.73 -3.84 -7.33
CA GLN A 67 0.50 -5.24 -7.01
C GLN A 67 0.28 -5.43 -5.51
N LEU A 68 1.09 -4.75 -4.70
CA LEU A 68 0.93 -4.83 -3.26
C LEU A 68 -0.41 -4.29 -2.81
N LYS A 69 -0.83 -3.19 -3.42
CA LYS A 69 -2.12 -2.61 -3.09
C LYS A 69 -3.24 -3.56 -3.47
N ASP A 70 -3.12 -4.20 -4.60
CA ASP A 70 -4.11 -5.15 -5.05
C ASP A 70 -4.20 -6.35 -4.10
N ASP A 71 -3.04 -6.84 -3.66
CA ASP A 71 -3.01 -7.94 -2.72
C ASP A 71 -3.69 -7.57 -1.41
N ILE A 72 -3.43 -6.35 -0.95
CA ILE A 72 -4.06 -5.87 0.27
C ILE A 72 -5.56 -5.75 0.08
N TYR A 73 -5.98 -5.25 -1.06
CA TYR A 73 -7.39 -5.11 -1.36
C TYR A 73 -8.07 -6.47 -1.36
N GLN A 74 -7.43 -7.48 -1.91
CA GLN A 74 -7.99 -8.82 -1.92
C GLN A 74 -8.18 -9.37 -0.51
N VAL A 75 -7.23 -9.10 0.37
CA VAL A 75 -7.38 -9.50 1.76
C VAL A 75 -8.58 -8.81 2.38
N LEU A 76 -8.72 -7.53 2.13
CA LEU A 76 -9.82 -6.76 2.71
C LEU A 76 -11.17 -7.25 2.21
N THR A 77 -11.29 -7.50 0.93
CA THR A 77 -12.56 -7.96 0.40
C THR A 77 -12.89 -9.33 0.92
N ARG A 78 -11.88 -10.19 1.01
CA ARG A 78 -12.11 -11.54 1.49
C ARG A 78 -12.57 -11.56 2.93
N ARG A 79 -11.95 -10.70 3.74
CA ARG A 79 -12.30 -10.66 5.15
C ARG A 79 -13.63 -9.98 5.42
N SER A 80 -13.94 -8.97 4.62
CA SER A 80 -15.15 -8.24 4.91
C SER A 80 -16.33 -8.81 4.17
N GLY A 81 -16.12 -9.17 2.94
CA GLY A 81 -17.24 -9.52 2.17
C GLY A 81 -17.54 -10.92 2.10
N SER A 82 -16.80 -11.59 2.80
CA SER A 82 -16.94 -12.96 2.69
C SER A 82 -18.34 -13.33 2.76
N ALA A 83 -19.01 -12.57 3.36
CA ALA A 83 -20.29 -12.94 3.50
C ALA A 83 -21.01 -13.01 2.24
N ASP A 84 -20.64 -12.45 1.50
CA ASP A 84 -21.37 -12.50 0.47
C ASP A 84 -21.28 -13.22 -0.19
#